data_bca2c0afa9881caf238a149e29728b72
#
_entry.id   bca2c0afa9881caf238a149e29728b72
#
_cell.length_a   1.000
_cell.length_b   1.000
_cell.length_c   1.000
_cell.angle_alpha   90.00
_cell.angle_beta   90.00
_cell.angle_gamma   90.00
#
_symmetry.space_group_name_H-M   'P 1'
#
loop_
_entity.id
_entity.type
_entity.pdbx_description
1 polymer ?
#
loop_
_entity_poly.entity_id
_entity_poly.type
_entity_poly.pdbx_seq_one_letter_code
_entity_poly.pdbx_strand_id
1 'polypeptide(L)'
;MNNLLIVLGLLLTIPSLAQPAGYAFGKEISVDATEVAGSSPLSNFPVLISITDTDLRSTSNGGNVENSNGFDITFTQLDCNTPLLFDLESYNPTTGKLVIWVQIPSLSNSVDTRFFMYYGNNSIATNQSTTAIWSTLNYDGVWHLNNNVNDRSGSANNGTNNGSTNRSPAFIGDGRNFVDPNHWIELPNHSNRSGNFSYSAWIRTVTNNQAGQRVICDDATNDGGGHAISVGDPGTGAVRFYVRGLTPVSLDSPTNLIQNNTWHFVAATYNNTTKVKRLYIDGVLIGSATVTGTLTGAAGNASIGGEIASGESGNRFNGDIDEVRSSNSTLSSDWLATEYNNQSNPSSFISVSAEYSASGLCNALPIKLLNFTAEVNSFNQVDINWTTVSEVNNNYFTIERSVNQSDWETVAIIAGAGNSSEIRSYNVIDKNPIEGWSYYRLKQTDFDGKYEYTPIKTVNIYSTNATPSSVFPNPTYNAITMIGKNLNVKDIELYTILGHNITAKVDVIKHSDSKILIDLSQLHEGVYIIKSMENSYRIMKL
;
A
#
# COMPACT_ATOMS: atom_id res chain seq x y z
N MET A 1 -31.49 -9.11 60.54
CA MET A 1 -31.32 -9.86 59.27
C MET A 1 -30.61 -8.92 58.28
N ASN A 2 -29.29 -9.05 58.19
CA ASN A 2 -28.47 -8.25 57.27
C ASN A 2 -28.39 -8.99 55.94
N ASN A 3 -28.95 -8.42 54.90
CA ASN A 3 -28.75 -8.92 53.53
C ASN A 3 -27.39 -8.42 53.01
N LEU A 4 -26.43 -9.35 52.92
CA LEU A 4 -25.15 -9.13 52.26
C LEU A 4 -25.38 -9.28 50.77
N LEU A 5 -25.30 -8.17 50.02
CA LEU A 5 -25.33 -8.16 48.56
C LEU A 5 -23.93 -8.53 48.07
N ILE A 6 -23.74 -9.77 47.61
CA ILE A 6 -22.52 -10.19 46.92
C ILE A 6 -22.61 -9.68 45.48
N VAL A 7 -21.87 -8.61 45.17
CA VAL A 7 -21.64 -8.18 43.81
C VAL A 7 -20.59 -9.12 43.20
N LEU A 8 -21.03 -10.06 42.39
CA LEU A 8 -20.17 -10.93 41.59
C LEU A 8 -19.58 -10.07 40.45
N GLY A 9 -18.40 -9.55 40.64
CA GLY A 9 -17.64 -8.87 39.58
C GLY A 9 -17.30 -9.87 38.51
N LEU A 10 -17.99 -9.81 37.37
CA LEU A 10 -17.60 -10.51 36.17
C LEU A 10 -16.27 -9.88 35.68
N LEU A 11 -15.13 -10.48 35.98
CA LEU A 11 -13.88 -10.16 35.33
C LEU A 11 -14.03 -10.56 33.85
N LEU A 12 -14.44 -9.63 33.02
CA LEU A 12 -14.22 -9.72 31.59
C LEU A 12 -12.69 -9.68 31.38
N THR A 13 -12.09 -10.84 31.15
CA THR A 13 -10.73 -10.91 30.63
C THR A 13 -10.77 -10.31 29.22
N ILE A 14 -10.36 -9.06 29.11
CA ILE A 14 -10.08 -8.42 27.82
C ILE A 14 -8.91 -9.22 27.23
N PRO A 15 -9.04 -9.84 26.03
CA PRO A 15 -7.91 -10.46 25.40
C PRO A 15 -6.86 -9.36 25.18
N SER A 16 -5.73 -9.46 25.87
CA SER A 16 -4.55 -8.67 25.50
C SER A 16 -4.23 -9.04 24.05
N LEU A 17 -3.88 -8.06 23.22
CA LEU A 17 -3.24 -8.31 21.94
C LEU A 17 -2.00 -9.16 22.23
N ALA A 18 -2.15 -10.46 22.04
CA ALA A 18 -1.08 -11.39 22.31
C ALA A 18 -0.36 -11.61 20.98
N GLN A 19 0.90 -11.20 20.93
CA GLN A 19 1.84 -11.66 19.92
C GLN A 19 1.71 -13.19 19.71
N PRO A 20 2.11 -13.74 18.57
CA PRO A 20 2.15 -15.18 18.40
C PRO A 20 2.94 -15.83 19.55
N ALA A 21 2.32 -16.80 20.21
CA ALA A 21 2.87 -17.38 21.45
C ALA A 21 4.22 -18.06 21.19
N GLY A 22 5.19 -17.84 22.08
CA GLY A 22 6.50 -18.48 22.07
C GLY A 22 7.56 -17.83 21.20
N TYR A 23 7.24 -16.79 20.45
CA TYR A 23 8.23 -16.01 19.69
C TYR A 23 8.89 -14.96 20.57
N ALA A 24 10.22 -14.85 20.47
CA ALA A 24 11.01 -13.94 21.32
C ALA A 24 11.31 -12.60 20.64
N PHE A 25 11.41 -12.59 19.33
CA PHE A 25 11.86 -11.45 18.53
C PHE A 25 10.94 -11.17 17.37
N GLY A 26 11.04 -9.96 16.84
CA GLY A 26 10.34 -9.60 15.61
C GLY A 26 10.80 -8.28 15.02
N LYS A 27 10.36 -8.04 13.80
CA LYS A 27 10.64 -6.83 13.01
C LYS A 27 9.36 -6.37 12.34
N GLU A 28 9.22 -5.04 12.20
CA GLU A 28 8.20 -4.46 11.34
C GLU A 28 8.72 -4.42 9.91
N ILE A 29 7.85 -4.76 8.97
CA ILE A 29 8.07 -4.62 7.53
C ILE A 29 7.06 -3.61 7.00
N SER A 30 7.55 -2.64 6.23
CA SER A 30 6.72 -1.62 5.57
C SER A 30 6.95 -1.68 4.07
N VAL A 31 5.88 -1.85 3.30
CA VAL A 31 5.90 -1.73 1.84
C VAL A 31 5.68 -0.27 1.47
N ASP A 32 6.54 0.28 0.64
CA ASP A 32 6.40 1.63 0.09
C ASP A 32 5.23 1.69 -0.89
N ALA A 33 4.21 2.47 -0.56
CA ALA A 33 3.01 2.62 -1.39
C ALA A 33 3.32 3.18 -2.79
N THR A 34 4.40 3.93 -2.96
CA THR A 34 4.78 4.52 -4.26
C THR A 34 5.29 3.49 -5.26
N GLU A 35 5.72 2.32 -4.78
CA GLU A 35 6.15 1.19 -5.61
C GLU A 35 4.97 0.29 -6.04
N VAL A 36 3.77 0.51 -5.48
CA VAL A 36 2.56 -0.24 -5.81
C VAL A 36 1.82 0.45 -6.95
N ALA A 37 1.80 -0.17 -8.11
CA ALA A 37 1.18 0.39 -9.30
C ALA A 37 -0.35 0.39 -9.24
N GLY A 38 -0.96 1.36 -9.96
CA GLY A 38 -2.41 1.46 -10.12
C GLY A 38 -3.05 2.54 -9.28
N SER A 39 -4.39 2.57 -9.27
CA SER A 39 -5.22 3.55 -8.56
C SER A 39 -6.08 2.93 -7.44
N SER A 40 -5.95 1.64 -7.21
CA SER A 40 -6.69 0.89 -6.20
C SER A 40 -5.76 -0.14 -5.54
N PRO A 41 -6.01 -0.51 -4.28
CA PRO A 41 -5.22 -1.54 -3.61
C PRO A 41 -5.25 -2.89 -4.35
N LEU A 42 -4.14 -3.62 -4.31
CA LEU A 42 -4.07 -4.99 -4.82
C LEU A 42 -4.48 -5.97 -3.72
N SER A 43 -5.43 -6.86 -4.04
CA SER A 43 -5.94 -7.83 -3.06
C SER A 43 -5.09 -9.11 -3.05
N ASN A 44 -4.70 -9.57 -1.87
CA ASN A 44 -3.95 -10.80 -1.65
C ASN A 44 -2.60 -10.86 -2.40
N PHE A 45 -1.92 -9.74 -2.57
CA PHE A 45 -0.68 -9.67 -3.33
C PHE A 45 0.47 -10.39 -2.59
N PRO A 46 1.23 -11.29 -3.27
CA PRO A 46 2.37 -11.98 -2.68
C PRO A 46 3.63 -11.09 -2.71
N VAL A 47 3.94 -10.47 -1.59
CA VAL A 47 5.13 -9.61 -1.44
C VAL A 47 6.37 -10.47 -1.23
N LEU A 48 7.38 -10.28 -2.07
CA LEU A 48 8.72 -10.85 -1.88
C LEU A 48 9.46 -10.07 -0.79
N ILE A 49 9.96 -10.79 0.18
CA ILE A 49 10.96 -10.34 1.15
C ILE A 49 12.26 -11.08 0.83
N SER A 50 13.25 -10.35 0.28
CA SER A 50 14.58 -10.89 -0.01
C SER A 50 15.60 -10.02 0.71
N ILE A 51 16.04 -10.46 1.88
CA ILE A 51 16.92 -9.69 2.78
C ILE A 51 18.07 -10.54 3.28
N THR A 52 19.13 -9.89 3.73
CA THR A 52 20.21 -10.51 4.50
C THR A 52 20.37 -9.70 5.78
N ASP A 53 20.10 -10.33 6.92
CA ASP A 53 20.09 -9.67 8.22
C ASP A 53 20.79 -10.55 9.25
N THR A 54 21.66 -9.96 10.06
CA THR A 54 22.44 -10.69 11.07
C THR A 54 21.58 -11.25 12.19
N ASP A 55 20.46 -10.58 12.52
CA ASP A 55 19.51 -11.03 13.54
C ASP A 55 18.79 -12.31 13.09
N LEU A 56 18.64 -12.48 11.77
CA LEU A 56 18.04 -13.67 11.16
C LEU A 56 19.03 -14.83 10.97
N ARG A 57 20.27 -14.76 11.43
CA ARG A 57 21.13 -15.94 11.52
C ARG A 57 20.52 -16.92 12.54
N SER A 58 20.87 -18.20 12.40
CA SER A 58 20.50 -19.13 13.45
C SER A 58 21.24 -18.82 14.77
N THR A 59 20.68 -19.21 15.90
CA THR A 59 21.30 -19.03 17.22
C THR A 59 22.69 -19.62 17.30
N SER A 60 22.97 -20.73 16.63
CA SER A 60 24.31 -21.34 16.51
C SER A 60 25.31 -20.47 15.69
N ASN A 61 24.83 -19.50 14.92
CA ASN A 61 25.62 -18.60 14.08
C ASN A 61 25.57 -17.15 14.59
N GLY A 62 25.08 -16.92 15.82
CA GLY A 62 25.07 -15.63 16.48
C GLY A 62 23.91 -14.71 16.08
N GLY A 63 22.80 -15.26 15.59
CA GLY A 63 21.52 -14.59 15.42
C GLY A 63 20.45 -15.14 16.35
N ASN A 64 19.18 -14.94 16.01
CA ASN A 64 18.03 -15.20 16.87
C ASN A 64 16.99 -16.17 16.30
N VAL A 65 17.22 -16.74 15.09
CA VAL A 65 16.37 -17.79 14.52
C VAL A 65 16.76 -19.12 15.15
N GLU A 66 15.80 -19.83 15.75
CA GLU A 66 16.06 -21.08 16.49
C GLU A 66 16.19 -22.30 15.56
N ASN A 67 15.40 -22.34 14.49
CA ASN A 67 15.42 -23.44 13.56
C ASN A 67 16.40 -23.17 12.39
N SER A 68 17.38 -24.07 12.20
CA SER A 68 18.38 -23.92 11.14
C SER A 68 17.83 -23.92 9.70
N ASN A 69 16.55 -24.26 9.52
CA ASN A 69 15.85 -24.18 8.23
C ASN A 69 14.92 -22.93 8.16
N GLY A 70 14.91 -22.07 9.19
CA GLY A 70 14.05 -20.88 9.25
C GLY A 70 12.56 -21.18 9.50
N PHE A 71 12.23 -22.36 10.02
CA PHE A 71 10.82 -22.77 10.20
C PHE A 71 10.11 -22.00 11.30
N ASP A 72 10.83 -21.37 12.21
CA ASP A 72 10.31 -20.51 13.26
C ASP A 72 10.19 -19.03 12.83
N ILE A 73 10.13 -18.75 11.53
CA ILE A 73 9.78 -17.44 10.99
C ILE A 73 8.29 -17.46 10.65
N THR A 74 7.54 -16.44 11.11
CA THR A 74 6.11 -16.28 10.84
C THR A 74 5.72 -14.81 10.68
N PHE A 75 4.51 -14.54 10.21
CA PHE A 75 4.04 -13.18 9.92
C PHE A 75 2.64 -12.95 10.44
N THR A 76 2.37 -11.70 10.89
CA THR A 76 1.01 -11.26 11.24
C THR A 76 0.71 -9.90 10.61
N GLN A 77 -0.57 -9.57 10.53
CA GLN A 77 -1.01 -8.19 10.32
C GLN A 77 -0.57 -7.30 11.49
N LEU A 78 -0.82 -5.99 11.39
CA LEU A 78 -0.52 -5.02 12.43
C LEU A 78 -1.23 -5.28 13.77
N ASP A 79 -2.29 -6.07 13.77
CA ASP A 79 -3.01 -6.47 14.98
C ASP A 79 -2.25 -7.52 15.82
N CYS A 80 -1.05 -7.91 15.41
CA CYS A 80 -0.19 -8.91 16.06
C CYS A 80 -0.80 -10.31 16.21
N ASN A 81 -2.01 -10.53 15.77
CA ASN A 81 -2.78 -11.75 16.02
C ASN A 81 -3.25 -12.45 14.75
N THR A 82 -3.61 -11.69 13.71
CA THR A 82 -4.08 -12.26 12.44
C THR A 82 -2.90 -12.75 11.63
N PRO A 83 -2.71 -14.07 11.44
CA PRO A 83 -1.58 -14.60 10.71
C PRO A 83 -1.69 -14.28 9.22
N LEU A 84 -0.55 -14.02 8.59
CA LEU A 84 -0.41 -13.91 7.15
C LEU A 84 0.10 -15.22 6.57
N LEU A 85 -0.44 -15.61 5.43
CA LEU A 85 0.05 -16.77 4.68
C LEU A 85 1.41 -16.45 4.06
N PHE A 86 2.31 -17.41 4.05
CA PHE A 86 3.63 -17.22 3.45
C PHE A 86 4.16 -18.51 2.81
N ASP A 87 5.12 -18.34 1.90
CA ASP A 87 5.89 -19.41 1.28
C ASP A 87 7.39 -19.15 1.46
N LEU A 88 8.05 -19.98 2.24
CA LEU A 88 9.49 -19.92 2.47
C LEU A 88 10.21 -20.57 1.29
N GLU A 89 10.83 -19.76 0.46
CA GLU A 89 11.58 -20.21 -0.71
C GLU A 89 12.98 -20.68 -0.33
N SER A 90 13.72 -19.85 0.41
CA SER A 90 15.04 -20.22 0.90
C SER A 90 15.46 -19.47 2.15
N TYR A 91 16.28 -20.12 2.98
CA TYR A 91 16.89 -19.54 4.16
C TYR A 91 18.33 -20.05 4.34
N ASN A 92 19.23 -19.14 4.68
CA ASN A 92 20.63 -19.46 4.99
C ASN A 92 20.95 -19.11 6.45
N PRO A 93 21.11 -20.13 7.32
CA PRO A 93 21.30 -19.91 8.76
C PRO A 93 22.62 -19.22 9.12
N THR A 94 23.63 -19.29 8.24
CA THR A 94 24.95 -18.70 8.50
C THR A 94 24.98 -17.21 8.20
N THR A 95 24.31 -16.78 7.11
CA THR A 95 24.32 -15.38 6.67
C THR A 95 23.10 -14.61 7.14
N GLY A 96 22.01 -15.29 7.49
CA GLY A 96 20.70 -14.69 7.74
C GLY A 96 20.01 -14.23 6.45
N LYS A 97 20.42 -14.78 5.28
CA LYS A 97 19.70 -14.53 4.02
C LYS A 97 18.37 -15.25 4.04
N LEU A 98 17.30 -14.49 3.84
CA LEU A 98 15.92 -14.96 3.78
C LEU A 98 15.30 -14.57 2.44
N VAL A 99 14.70 -15.53 1.74
CA VAL A 99 13.83 -15.32 0.57
C VAL A 99 12.48 -15.97 0.89
N ILE A 100 11.45 -15.14 1.00
CA ILE A 100 10.13 -15.57 1.45
C ILE A 100 9.04 -14.70 0.81
N TRP A 101 7.92 -15.30 0.50
CA TRP A 101 6.75 -14.64 -0.08
C TRP A 101 5.65 -14.54 0.97
N VAL A 102 5.09 -13.34 1.17
CA VAL A 102 4.04 -13.10 2.18
C VAL A 102 2.81 -12.54 1.49
N GLN A 103 1.65 -13.19 1.66
CA GLN A 103 0.40 -12.71 1.09
C GLN A 103 -0.16 -11.56 1.91
N ILE A 104 -0.26 -10.39 1.28
CA ILE A 104 -0.84 -9.20 1.87
C ILE A 104 -2.29 -9.06 1.42
N PRO A 105 -3.29 -9.14 2.33
CA PRO A 105 -4.71 -9.12 1.97
C PRO A 105 -5.14 -7.88 1.18
N SER A 106 -4.57 -6.72 1.51
CA SER A 106 -4.81 -5.45 0.81
C SER A 106 -3.51 -4.65 0.77
N LEU A 107 -2.86 -4.65 -0.39
CA LEU A 107 -1.62 -3.90 -0.62
C LEU A 107 -1.99 -2.52 -1.19
N SER A 108 -1.78 -1.48 -0.39
CA SER A 108 -2.19 -0.11 -0.74
C SER A 108 -1.17 0.57 -1.65
N ASN A 109 -1.68 1.35 -2.60
CA ASN A 109 -0.92 2.22 -3.51
C ASN A 109 -0.91 3.70 -3.07
N SER A 110 -1.46 4.02 -1.91
CA SER A 110 -1.58 5.40 -1.41
C SER A 110 -1.03 5.61 -0.01
N VAL A 111 -0.87 4.53 0.74
CA VAL A 111 -0.34 4.52 2.12
C VAL A 111 0.48 3.26 2.30
N ASP A 112 1.65 3.39 2.93
CA ASP A 112 2.52 2.26 3.20
C ASP A 112 1.80 1.14 3.93
N THR A 113 1.96 -0.07 3.42
CA THR A 113 1.38 -1.26 4.03
C THR A 113 2.36 -1.89 4.99
N ARG A 114 1.98 -2.01 6.26
CA ARG A 114 2.85 -2.50 7.33
C ARG A 114 2.34 -3.82 7.88
N PHE A 115 3.27 -4.68 8.31
CA PHE A 115 3.00 -5.97 8.94
C PHE A 115 4.21 -6.44 9.75
N PHE A 116 4.06 -7.52 10.53
CA PHE A 116 5.11 -8.00 11.39
C PHE A 116 5.67 -9.36 10.96
N MET A 117 6.98 -9.49 11.11
CA MET A 117 7.72 -10.75 11.08
C MET A 117 8.14 -11.12 12.51
N TYR A 118 7.93 -12.38 12.91
CA TYR A 118 8.35 -12.93 14.21
C TYR A 118 9.26 -14.12 14.01
N TYR A 119 10.18 -14.32 14.94
CA TYR A 119 11.12 -15.44 14.97
C TYR A 119 11.64 -15.71 16.39
N GLY A 120 12.49 -16.72 16.56
CA GLY A 120 13.03 -17.10 17.87
C GLY A 120 12.08 -17.94 18.70
N ASN A 121 11.44 -18.94 18.08
CA ASN A 121 10.56 -19.90 18.75
C ASN A 121 11.14 -21.34 18.67
N ASN A 122 11.79 -21.80 19.73
CA ASN A 122 12.43 -23.10 19.79
C ASN A 122 11.46 -24.29 19.79
N SER A 123 10.16 -24.07 19.92
CA SER A 123 9.15 -25.13 19.84
C SER A 123 8.74 -25.48 18.41
N ILE A 124 9.11 -24.66 17.42
CA ILE A 124 8.73 -24.84 16.02
C ILE A 124 9.76 -25.74 15.32
N ALA A 125 9.36 -26.98 15.03
CA ALA A 125 10.22 -27.96 14.39
C ALA A 125 9.84 -28.26 12.91
N THR A 126 8.66 -27.83 12.45
CA THR A 126 8.13 -28.12 11.11
C THR A 126 7.94 -26.87 10.29
N ASN A 127 8.09 -26.99 8.97
CA ASN A 127 7.84 -25.90 8.03
C ASN A 127 6.37 -25.44 8.12
N GLN A 128 6.17 -24.16 8.34
CA GLN A 128 4.86 -23.49 8.40
C GLN A 128 4.44 -22.85 7.06
N SER A 129 5.31 -22.94 6.07
CA SER A 129 5.06 -22.48 4.69
C SER A 129 3.84 -23.19 4.09
N THR A 130 3.03 -22.44 3.34
CA THR A 130 1.82 -23.00 2.72
C THR A 130 1.70 -22.63 1.25
N THR A 131 1.18 -23.56 0.45
CA THR A 131 0.84 -23.30 -0.95
C THR A 131 -0.45 -22.47 -1.10
N ALA A 132 -1.21 -22.27 -0.02
CA ALA A 132 -2.45 -21.50 -0.04
C ALA A 132 -2.24 -20.03 -0.45
N ILE A 133 -1.05 -19.47 -0.25
CA ILE A 133 -0.67 -18.12 -0.72
C ILE A 133 -0.88 -17.97 -2.23
N TRP A 134 -0.69 -19.01 -3.02
CA TRP A 134 -0.79 -19.00 -4.47
C TRP A 134 -2.16 -19.44 -4.98
N SER A 135 -2.73 -20.48 -4.37
CA SER A 135 -4.00 -21.06 -4.82
C SER A 135 -5.19 -20.09 -4.70
N THR A 136 -5.18 -19.19 -3.72
CA THR A 136 -6.21 -18.13 -3.57
C THR A 136 -6.20 -17.08 -4.69
N LEU A 137 -5.13 -17.05 -5.50
CA LEU A 137 -4.92 -16.13 -6.61
C LEU A 137 -5.12 -16.78 -7.99
N ASN A 138 -5.68 -17.99 -8.02
CA ASN A 138 -5.84 -18.80 -9.23
C ASN A 138 -4.51 -19.12 -9.96
N TYR A 139 -3.36 -19.08 -9.25
CA TYR A 139 -2.14 -19.64 -9.81
C TYR A 139 -2.30 -21.18 -9.89
N ASP A 140 -1.97 -21.70 -11.03
CA ASP A 140 -1.97 -23.15 -11.29
C ASP A 140 -0.56 -23.69 -11.56
N GLY A 141 0.44 -22.81 -11.47
CA GLY A 141 1.84 -23.15 -11.49
C GLY A 141 2.68 -22.02 -10.91
N VAL A 142 3.52 -22.32 -9.92
CA VAL A 142 4.54 -21.43 -9.35
C VAL A 142 5.80 -22.26 -9.13
N TRP A 143 6.80 -22.01 -9.96
CA TRP A 143 8.08 -22.72 -9.92
C TRP A 143 9.18 -21.71 -9.59
N HIS A 144 9.64 -21.69 -8.33
CA HIS A 144 10.78 -20.87 -7.90
C HIS A 144 12.09 -21.32 -8.54
N LEU A 145 12.13 -22.55 -9.03
CA LEU A 145 13.28 -23.16 -9.70
C LEU A 145 14.56 -23.28 -8.84
N ASN A 146 14.46 -23.06 -7.55
CA ASN A 146 15.52 -23.37 -6.60
C ASN A 146 15.80 -24.87 -6.59
N ASN A 147 16.97 -25.34 -6.52
CA ASN A 147 17.40 -26.73 -6.36
C ASN A 147 16.42 -27.86 -6.78
N ASN A 148 15.16 -27.52 -7.08
CA ASN A 148 14.09 -28.42 -7.49
C ASN A 148 13.19 -27.76 -8.54
N VAL A 149 12.24 -28.50 -9.07
CA VAL A 149 11.27 -28.06 -10.08
C VAL A 149 9.82 -28.31 -9.61
N ASN A 150 9.62 -28.25 -8.28
CA ASN A 150 8.32 -28.47 -7.66
C ASN A 150 7.42 -27.24 -7.85
N ASP A 151 6.16 -27.52 -8.08
CA ASP A 151 5.10 -26.52 -8.12
C ASP A 151 4.67 -26.11 -6.71
N ARG A 152 4.66 -24.83 -6.45
CA ARG A 152 4.22 -24.20 -5.20
C ARG A 152 2.79 -23.66 -5.25
N SER A 153 2.12 -23.73 -6.39
CA SER A 153 0.73 -23.23 -6.53
C SER A 153 -0.32 -24.03 -5.75
N GLY A 154 0.02 -25.26 -5.37
CA GLY A 154 -0.94 -26.22 -4.78
C GLY A 154 -1.66 -27.09 -5.81
N SER A 155 -1.44 -26.87 -7.11
CA SER A 155 -2.04 -27.67 -8.20
C SER A 155 -1.28 -28.96 -8.48
N ALA A 156 -0.15 -29.17 -7.80
CA ALA A 156 0.73 -30.35 -7.95
C ALA A 156 1.27 -30.54 -9.39
N ASN A 157 1.49 -29.46 -10.12
CA ASN A 157 2.09 -29.44 -11.46
C ASN A 157 3.63 -29.53 -11.38
N ASN A 158 4.14 -30.46 -10.58
CA ASN A 158 5.58 -30.64 -10.40
C ASN A 158 6.25 -30.95 -11.73
N GLY A 159 7.36 -30.27 -11.99
CA GLY A 159 8.15 -30.48 -13.19
C GLY A 159 9.00 -31.75 -13.15
N THR A 160 9.31 -32.27 -14.32
CA THR A 160 10.36 -33.28 -14.52
C THR A 160 11.54 -32.62 -15.20
N ASN A 161 12.68 -32.58 -14.50
CA ASN A 161 13.90 -31.93 -15.03
C ASN A 161 14.61 -32.82 -16.07
N ASN A 162 14.74 -32.30 -17.27
CA ASN A 162 15.48 -32.93 -18.37
C ASN A 162 16.77 -32.11 -18.63
N GLY A 163 17.76 -32.28 -17.77
CA GLY A 163 19.11 -31.79 -17.97
C GLY A 163 19.40 -30.37 -17.50
N SER A 164 18.39 -29.52 -17.18
CA SER A 164 18.68 -28.18 -16.66
C SER A 164 19.45 -28.26 -15.34
N THR A 165 20.41 -27.37 -15.16
CA THR A 165 21.28 -27.32 -13.99
C THR A 165 20.92 -26.19 -13.07
N ASN A 166 21.29 -26.29 -11.78
CA ASN A 166 21.07 -25.21 -10.85
C ASN A 166 21.89 -23.97 -11.19
N ARG A 167 21.27 -22.81 -11.14
CA ARG A 167 21.92 -21.50 -11.27
C ARG A 167 21.91 -20.81 -9.90
N SER A 168 23.09 -20.64 -9.30
CA SER A 168 23.23 -19.99 -8.00
C SER A 168 24.34 -18.93 -8.04
N PRO A 169 24.06 -17.65 -7.67
CA PRO A 169 22.73 -17.10 -7.51
C PRO A 169 22.03 -16.88 -8.86
N ALA A 170 20.70 -16.93 -8.87
CA ALA A 170 19.86 -16.47 -9.96
C ALA A 170 19.36 -15.04 -9.73
N PHE A 171 18.19 -14.67 -10.23
CA PHE A 171 17.64 -13.34 -10.01
C PHE A 171 17.05 -13.22 -8.60
N ILE A 172 16.25 -14.22 -8.21
CA ILE A 172 15.72 -14.38 -6.85
C ILE A 172 16.20 -15.74 -6.35
N GLY A 173 16.89 -15.78 -5.20
CA GLY A 173 17.40 -17.06 -4.68
C GLY A 173 18.31 -17.80 -5.66
N ASP A 174 17.90 -18.97 -6.04
CA ASP A 174 18.48 -19.83 -7.09
C ASP A 174 17.48 -20.02 -8.24
N GLY A 175 17.94 -20.38 -9.42
CA GLY A 175 17.15 -20.63 -10.61
C GLY A 175 17.69 -21.79 -11.46
N ARG A 176 17.31 -21.86 -12.72
CA ARG A 176 17.75 -22.93 -13.64
C ARG A 176 18.46 -22.39 -14.85
N ASN A 177 19.51 -23.11 -15.24
CA ASN A 177 20.31 -22.85 -16.45
C ASN A 177 19.97 -23.87 -17.54
N PHE A 178 19.78 -23.37 -18.78
CA PHE A 178 19.35 -24.09 -19.98
C PHE A 178 20.34 -23.78 -21.12
N VAL A 179 21.53 -24.30 -21.10
CA VAL A 179 22.57 -23.99 -22.14
C VAL A 179 22.78 -25.10 -23.17
N ASP A 180 22.15 -26.23 -22.96
CA ASP A 180 22.20 -27.37 -23.88
C ASP A 180 20.89 -27.47 -24.66
N PRO A 181 20.91 -27.77 -25.98
CA PRO A 181 19.66 -27.90 -26.75
C PRO A 181 18.76 -29.04 -26.29
N ASN A 182 19.23 -29.88 -25.37
CA ASN A 182 18.43 -30.96 -24.74
C ASN A 182 17.95 -30.62 -23.32
N HIS A 183 18.12 -29.37 -22.86
CA HIS A 183 17.66 -28.94 -21.54
C HIS A 183 16.25 -28.37 -21.58
N TRP A 184 15.33 -28.92 -20.77
CA TRP A 184 14.01 -28.39 -20.49
C TRP A 184 13.45 -28.95 -19.18
N ILE A 185 12.40 -28.38 -18.69
CA ILE A 185 11.59 -28.94 -17.59
C ILE A 185 10.23 -29.27 -18.19
N GLU A 186 9.84 -30.55 -18.13
CA GLU A 186 8.52 -31.00 -18.55
C GLU A 186 7.50 -30.81 -17.42
N LEU A 187 6.31 -30.33 -17.76
CA LEU A 187 5.20 -30.08 -16.84
C LEU A 187 4.03 -31.02 -17.17
N PRO A 188 4.04 -32.25 -16.68
CA PRO A 188 3.17 -33.32 -17.18
C PRO A 188 1.67 -33.13 -16.88
N ASN A 189 1.35 -32.30 -15.90
CA ASN A 189 -0.05 -32.03 -15.51
C ASN A 189 -0.51 -30.62 -15.86
N HIS A 190 0.33 -29.83 -16.55
CA HIS A 190 0.05 -28.46 -16.87
C HIS A 190 -0.12 -28.31 -18.38
N SER A 191 -1.36 -28.41 -18.84
CA SER A 191 -1.72 -28.31 -20.25
C SER A 191 -3.18 -27.96 -20.45
N ASN A 192 -3.57 -27.68 -21.69
CA ASN A 192 -4.96 -27.59 -22.14
C ASN A 192 -5.78 -26.41 -21.58
N ARG A 193 -5.29 -25.19 -21.78
CA ARG A 193 -6.03 -23.99 -21.37
C ARG A 193 -7.21 -23.71 -22.30
N SER A 194 -8.34 -23.39 -21.70
CA SER A 194 -9.59 -23.06 -22.44
C SER A 194 -10.16 -21.69 -22.08
N GLY A 195 -9.57 -20.96 -21.13
CA GLY A 195 -10.10 -19.73 -20.57
C GLY A 195 -9.08 -18.59 -20.53
N ASN A 196 -9.21 -17.75 -19.52
CA ASN A 196 -8.25 -16.71 -19.21
C ASN A 196 -6.94 -17.33 -18.72
N PHE A 197 -5.82 -16.70 -19.02
CA PHE A 197 -4.55 -17.09 -18.42
C PHE A 197 -3.51 -15.97 -18.45
N SER A 198 -2.49 -16.12 -17.60
CA SER A 198 -1.31 -15.27 -17.56
C SER A 198 -0.07 -16.11 -17.30
N TYR A 199 1.05 -15.67 -17.85
CA TYR A 199 2.38 -16.19 -17.58
C TYR A 199 3.30 -15.06 -17.16
N SER A 200 4.24 -15.34 -16.26
CA SER A 200 5.39 -14.48 -15.97
C SER A 200 6.64 -15.32 -15.70
N ALA A 201 7.81 -14.74 -15.96
CA ALA A 201 9.11 -15.34 -15.66
C ALA A 201 10.22 -14.29 -15.68
N TRP A 202 11.28 -14.53 -14.92
CA TRP A 202 12.56 -13.87 -15.11
C TRP A 202 13.44 -14.70 -16.04
N ILE A 203 14.06 -14.02 -17.01
CA ILE A 203 14.90 -14.65 -18.02
C ILE A 203 16.21 -13.90 -18.18
N ARG A 204 17.28 -14.65 -18.48
CA ARG A 204 18.57 -14.11 -18.86
C ARG A 204 19.15 -14.96 -20.01
N THR A 205 18.99 -14.51 -21.25
CA THR A 205 19.48 -15.25 -22.40
C THR A 205 20.97 -14.98 -22.65
N VAL A 206 21.70 -16.01 -23.07
CA VAL A 206 23.10 -15.90 -23.51
C VAL A 206 23.17 -15.32 -24.93
N THR A 207 22.16 -15.61 -25.75
CA THR A 207 22.04 -15.08 -27.12
C THR A 207 20.60 -14.73 -27.42
N ASN A 208 20.35 -13.49 -27.83
CA ASN A 208 19.01 -12.96 -28.10
C ASN A 208 18.64 -13.00 -29.60
N ASN A 209 19.49 -13.51 -30.45
CA ASN A 209 19.27 -13.62 -31.90
C ASN A 209 18.87 -15.05 -32.36
N GLN A 210 18.84 -16.02 -31.47
CA GLN A 210 18.31 -17.35 -31.75
C GLN A 210 16.78 -17.30 -31.71
N ALA A 211 16.14 -17.62 -32.82
CA ALA A 211 14.67 -17.67 -32.90
C ALA A 211 14.12 -18.84 -32.07
N GLY A 212 12.91 -18.66 -31.56
CA GLY A 212 12.14 -19.71 -30.95
C GLY A 212 12.54 -20.13 -29.55
N GLN A 213 13.35 -19.36 -28.81
CA GLN A 213 13.73 -19.68 -27.43
C GLN A 213 12.49 -19.66 -26.51
N ARG A 214 11.93 -20.83 -26.18
CA ARG A 214 10.73 -20.95 -25.35
C ARG A 214 11.05 -20.72 -23.87
N VAL A 215 10.34 -19.80 -23.24
CA VAL A 215 10.41 -19.53 -21.81
C VAL A 215 9.45 -20.48 -21.05
N ILE A 216 8.17 -20.40 -21.38
CA ILE A 216 7.12 -21.34 -20.99
C ILE A 216 6.32 -21.68 -22.23
N CYS A 217 6.00 -22.94 -22.41
CA CYS A 217 5.40 -23.45 -23.65
C CYS A 217 4.40 -24.56 -23.33
N ASP A 218 3.18 -24.41 -23.85
CA ASP A 218 2.16 -25.43 -23.89
C ASP A 218 1.82 -25.74 -25.36
N ASP A 219 2.83 -26.17 -26.11
CA ASP A 219 2.77 -26.50 -27.53
C ASP A 219 3.60 -27.77 -27.76
N ALA A 220 3.19 -28.85 -27.09
CA ALA A 220 3.96 -30.09 -27.06
C ALA A 220 3.77 -30.98 -28.28
N THR A 221 2.80 -30.67 -29.14
CA THR A 221 2.52 -31.42 -30.36
C THR A 221 2.16 -30.46 -31.49
N ASN A 222 2.50 -30.83 -32.73
CA ASN A 222 2.12 -30.05 -33.93
C ASN A 222 0.62 -30.23 -34.30
N ASP A 223 -0.26 -30.32 -33.31
CA ASP A 223 -1.68 -30.56 -33.48
C ASP A 223 -2.53 -29.30 -33.74
N GLY A 224 -1.89 -28.13 -33.85
CA GLY A 224 -2.53 -26.83 -34.07
C GLY A 224 -3.06 -26.14 -32.83
N GLY A 225 -2.83 -26.71 -31.62
CA GLY A 225 -3.13 -26.10 -30.32
C GLY A 225 -1.90 -25.55 -29.62
N GLY A 226 -2.11 -24.78 -28.54
CA GLY A 226 -1.08 -24.35 -27.63
C GLY A 226 -0.73 -22.86 -27.64
N HIS A 227 0.16 -22.50 -26.74
CA HIS A 227 0.61 -21.13 -26.51
C HIS A 227 2.01 -21.09 -25.87
N ALA A 228 2.75 -20.02 -26.09
CA ALA A 228 4.06 -19.83 -25.46
C ALA A 228 4.50 -18.36 -25.41
N ILE A 229 5.43 -18.09 -24.52
CA ILE A 229 6.33 -16.93 -24.57
C ILE A 229 7.66 -17.41 -25.16
N SER A 230 8.16 -16.71 -26.19
CA SER A 230 9.48 -16.98 -26.78
C SER A 230 10.30 -15.72 -26.94
N VAL A 231 11.64 -15.91 -26.98
CA VAL A 231 12.63 -14.85 -27.24
C VAL A 231 13.31 -15.10 -28.57
N GLY A 232 13.73 -14.01 -29.25
CA GLY A 232 14.38 -14.06 -30.56
C GLY A 232 13.41 -14.10 -31.74
N ASP A 233 12.11 -14.09 -31.50
CA ASP A 233 11.03 -14.00 -32.46
C ASP A 233 10.30 -12.65 -32.34
N PRO A 234 10.04 -11.92 -33.43
CA PRO A 234 10.36 -12.21 -34.84
C PRO A 234 11.79 -11.81 -35.23
N GLY A 235 12.64 -11.40 -34.31
CA GLY A 235 14.01 -10.98 -34.55
C GLY A 235 14.80 -10.78 -33.28
N THR A 236 16.03 -10.31 -33.39
CA THR A 236 17.00 -10.15 -32.31
C THR A 236 16.41 -9.40 -31.13
N GLY A 237 16.41 -10.02 -29.95
CA GLY A 237 15.93 -9.44 -28.69
C GLY A 237 14.44 -9.07 -28.66
N ALA A 238 13.65 -9.61 -29.57
CA ALA A 238 12.18 -9.50 -29.49
C ALA A 238 11.60 -10.62 -28.61
N VAL A 239 10.44 -10.35 -28.06
CA VAL A 239 9.61 -11.33 -27.33
C VAL A 239 8.32 -11.54 -28.11
N ARG A 240 7.94 -12.79 -28.27
CA ARG A 240 6.69 -13.19 -28.91
C ARG A 240 5.79 -13.91 -27.90
N PHE A 241 4.53 -13.49 -27.85
CA PHE A 241 3.46 -14.24 -27.23
C PHE A 241 2.54 -14.80 -28.32
N TYR A 242 2.59 -16.09 -28.56
CA TYR A 242 1.67 -16.73 -29.50
C TYR A 242 0.61 -17.56 -28.77
N VAL A 243 -0.58 -17.64 -29.41
CA VAL A 243 -1.72 -18.43 -28.93
C VAL A 243 -2.42 -19.00 -30.16
N ARG A 244 -2.34 -20.29 -30.34
CA ARG A 244 -2.93 -20.98 -31.51
C ARG A 244 -4.46 -20.97 -31.46
N GLY A 245 -5.12 -21.03 -32.63
CA GLY A 245 -6.57 -20.89 -32.77
C GLY A 245 -7.07 -19.44 -32.73
N LEU A 246 -6.22 -18.46 -32.42
CA LEU A 246 -6.53 -17.04 -32.39
C LEU A 246 -5.95 -16.32 -33.61
N THR A 247 -6.59 -15.24 -34.06
CA THR A 247 -6.10 -14.38 -35.15
C THR A 247 -6.07 -12.92 -34.68
N PRO A 248 -4.91 -12.23 -34.68
CA PRO A 248 -3.58 -12.77 -35.02
C PRO A 248 -3.09 -13.81 -34.02
N VAL A 249 -2.36 -14.82 -34.48
CA VAL A 249 -1.79 -15.87 -33.63
C VAL A 249 -0.74 -15.28 -32.68
N SER A 250 0.15 -14.41 -33.20
CA SER A 250 1.26 -13.82 -32.46
C SER A 250 0.95 -12.39 -32.02
N LEU A 251 1.53 -12.00 -30.90
CA LEU A 251 1.71 -10.62 -30.46
C LEU A 251 3.21 -10.46 -30.17
N ASP A 252 3.87 -9.62 -30.94
CA ASP A 252 5.32 -9.46 -30.93
C ASP A 252 5.71 -8.10 -30.34
N SER A 253 6.81 -8.08 -29.60
CA SER A 253 7.45 -6.84 -29.17
C SER A 253 8.32 -6.26 -30.30
N PRO A 254 8.74 -4.98 -30.21
CA PRO A 254 9.88 -4.49 -30.94
C PRO A 254 11.14 -5.34 -30.69
N THR A 255 12.08 -5.28 -31.63
CA THR A 255 13.41 -5.91 -31.49
C THR A 255 14.30 -5.16 -30.48
N ASN A 256 15.36 -5.83 -30.04
CA ASN A 256 16.40 -5.28 -29.15
C ASN A 256 15.91 -4.85 -27.75
N LEU A 257 14.79 -5.37 -27.28
CA LEU A 257 14.34 -5.14 -25.90
C LEU A 257 15.04 -6.09 -24.92
N ILE A 258 15.26 -7.35 -25.30
CA ILE A 258 16.00 -8.32 -24.48
C ILE A 258 17.49 -8.25 -24.85
N GLN A 259 18.34 -7.91 -23.87
CA GLN A 259 19.79 -7.88 -24.03
C GLN A 259 20.43 -9.20 -23.56
N ASN A 260 21.53 -9.58 -24.22
CA ASN A 260 22.30 -10.75 -23.81
C ASN A 260 22.85 -10.58 -22.39
N ASN A 261 22.80 -11.64 -21.61
CA ASN A 261 23.33 -11.73 -20.26
C ASN A 261 22.73 -10.72 -19.26
N THR A 262 21.59 -10.13 -19.60
CA THR A 262 20.83 -9.22 -18.73
C THR A 262 19.53 -9.92 -18.33
N TRP A 263 19.16 -9.80 -17.05
CA TRP A 263 17.89 -10.30 -16.57
C TRP A 263 16.74 -9.37 -17.00
N HIS A 264 15.68 -9.97 -17.49
CA HIS A 264 14.44 -9.30 -17.88
C HIS A 264 13.24 -10.05 -17.32
N PHE A 265 12.24 -9.32 -16.86
CA PHE A 265 10.94 -9.87 -16.54
C PHE A 265 10.07 -9.89 -17.79
N VAL A 266 9.55 -11.05 -18.15
CA VAL A 266 8.63 -11.20 -19.28
C VAL A 266 7.30 -11.74 -18.79
N ALA A 267 6.19 -11.12 -19.24
CA ALA A 267 4.86 -11.59 -18.89
C ALA A 267 3.89 -11.45 -20.08
N ALA A 268 2.91 -12.34 -20.12
CA ALA A 268 1.87 -12.31 -21.12
C ALA A 268 0.52 -12.70 -20.53
N THR A 269 -0.54 -12.04 -21.00
CA THR A 269 -1.90 -12.30 -20.54
C THR A 269 -2.86 -12.49 -21.71
N TYR A 270 -3.84 -13.38 -21.54
CA TYR A 270 -4.97 -13.53 -22.44
C TYR A 270 -6.28 -13.47 -21.66
N ASN A 271 -7.21 -12.64 -22.13
CA ASN A 271 -8.56 -12.54 -21.62
C ASN A 271 -9.54 -13.12 -22.64
N ASN A 272 -10.12 -14.26 -22.32
CA ASN A 272 -11.02 -14.97 -23.24
C ASN A 272 -12.39 -14.29 -23.41
N THR A 273 -12.81 -13.46 -22.45
CA THR A 273 -14.07 -12.70 -22.52
C THR A 273 -13.93 -11.48 -23.43
N THR A 274 -12.91 -10.67 -23.21
CA THR A 274 -12.66 -9.47 -24.02
C THR A 274 -11.88 -9.76 -25.30
N LYS A 275 -11.37 -10.98 -25.47
CA LYS A 275 -10.53 -11.41 -26.59
C LYS A 275 -9.28 -10.55 -26.75
N VAL A 276 -8.64 -10.17 -25.64
CA VAL A 276 -7.45 -9.31 -25.65
C VAL A 276 -6.24 -10.10 -25.17
N LYS A 277 -5.17 -10.06 -25.98
CA LYS A 277 -3.81 -10.47 -25.59
C LYS A 277 -2.99 -9.25 -25.21
N ARG A 278 -2.11 -9.40 -24.20
CA ARG A 278 -1.13 -8.38 -23.83
C ARG A 278 0.24 -9.01 -23.57
N LEU A 279 1.28 -8.24 -23.87
CA LEU A 279 2.69 -8.62 -23.66
C LEU A 279 3.37 -7.53 -22.85
N TYR A 280 4.13 -7.94 -21.84
CA TYR A 280 4.85 -7.06 -20.92
C TYR A 280 6.34 -7.45 -20.87
N ILE A 281 7.19 -6.45 -20.76
CA ILE A 281 8.62 -6.60 -20.48
C ILE A 281 8.98 -5.61 -19.38
N ASP A 282 9.67 -6.08 -18.36
CA ASP A 282 10.12 -5.28 -17.21
C ASP A 282 8.99 -4.44 -16.59
N GLY A 283 7.83 -5.09 -16.37
CA GLY A 283 6.62 -4.48 -15.79
C GLY A 283 5.83 -3.57 -16.73
N VAL A 284 6.36 -3.24 -17.91
CA VAL A 284 5.75 -2.29 -18.85
C VAL A 284 4.95 -3.02 -19.93
N LEU A 285 3.72 -2.54 -20.20
CA LEU A 285 2.91 -3.03 -21.32
C LEU A 285 3.56 -2.64 -22.65
N ILE A 286 4.06 -3.62 -23.39
CA ILE A 286 4.74 -3.44 -24.69
C ILE A 286 3.78 -3.52 -25.86
N GLY A 287 2.77 -4.38 -25.76
CA GLY A 287 1.78 -4.56 -26.84
C GLY A 287 0.46 -5.13 -26.35
N SER A 288 -0.59 -4.84 -27.13
CA SER A 288 -1.94 -5.36 -26.92
C SER A 288 -2.60 -5.63 -28.28
N ALA A 289 -3.33 -6.73 -28.37
CA ALA A 289 -4.09 -7.07 -29.58
C ALA A 289 -5.46 -7.65 -29.21
N THR A 290 -6.51 -7.14 -29.86
CA THR A 290 -7.81 -7.81 -29.89
C THR A 290 -7.74 -8.92 -30.92
N VAL A 291 -8.18 -10.12 -30.55
CA VAL A 291 -8.10 -11.32 -31.39
C VAL A 291 -9.48 -11.88 -31.67
N THR A 292 -9.58 -12.64 -32.76
CA THR A 292 -10.76 -13.45 -33.11
C THR A 292 -10.41 -14.94 -33.05
N GLY A 293 -11.38 -15.80 -33.14
CA GLY A 293 -11.18 -17.25 -33.09
C GLY A 293 -11.39 -17.85 -31.69
N THR A 294 -11.04 -19.10 -31.57
CA THR A 294 -11.21 -19.87 -30.34
C THR A 294 -9.84 -20.41 -29.88
N LEU A 295 -9.52 -20.24 -28.61
CA LEU A 295 -8.34 -20.84 -28.02
C LEU A 295 -8.38 -22.36 -28.22
N THR A 296 -7.33 -22.92 -28.80
CA THR A 296 -7.16 -24.34 -28.97
C THR A 296 -6.09 -24.83 -28.01
N GLY A 297 -6.47 -25.70 -27.07
CA GLY A 297 -5.53 -26.32 -26.13
C GLY A 297 -4.60 -27.32 -26.82
N ALA A 298 -3.43 -27.50 -26.30
CA ALA A 298 -2.49 -28.51 -26.75
C ALA A 298 -2.82 -29.90 -26.16
N ALA A 299 -2.54 -30.95 -26.90
CA ALA A 299 -2.74 -32.34 -26.49
C ALA A 299 -1.49 -32.96 -25.82
N GLY A 300 -0.60 -32.18 -25.26
CA GLY A 300 0.64 -32.66 -24.67
C GLY A 300 0.97 -32.01 -23.34
N ASN A 301 2.16 -32.30 -22.83
CA ASN A 301 2.66 -31.66 -21.61
C ASN A 301 3.23 -30.29 -21.90
N ALA A 302 3.01 -29.33 -21.01
CA ALA A 302 3.69 -28.06 -21.08
C ALA A 302 5.18 -28.18 -20.67
N SER A 303 5.95 -27.12 -20.85
CA SER A 303 7.37 -27.11 -20.54
C SER A 303 7.89 -25.72 -20.19
N ILE A 304 9.01 -25.68 -19.46
CA ILE A 304 9.83 -24.50 -19.22
C ILE A 304 11.18 -24.72 -19.91
N GLY A 305 11.68 -23.71 -20.60
CA GLY A 305 13.00 -23.70 -21.24
C GLY A 305 13.07 -24.47 -22.56
N GLY A 306 11.95 -24.89 -23.13
CA GLY A 306 11.97 -25.57 -24.42
C GLY A 306 10.61 -26.01 -24.90
N GLU A 307 10.49 -26.35 -26.16
CA GLU A 307 9.35 -27.04 -26.75
C GLU A 307 9.64 -28.55 -26.81
N ILE A 308 8.69 -29.38 -26.38
CA ILE A 308 8.89 -30.85 -26.30
C ILE A 308 8.21 -31.62 -27.44
N ALA A 309 7.57 -30.89 -28.38
CA ALA A 309 7.02 -31.51 -29.58
C ALA A 309 8.10 -32.28 -30.37
N SER A 310 7.72 -33.43 -30.89
CA SER A 310 8.64 -34.27 -31.66
C SER A 310 9.20 -33.53 -32.89
N GLY A 311 10.52 -33.38 -32.95
CA GLY A 311 11.23 -32.74 -34.06
C GLY A 311 11.63 -31.29 -33.89
N GLU A 312 11.22 -30.61 -32.80
CA GLU A 312 11.48 -29.21 -32.56
C GLU A 312 12.69 -28.96 -31.61
N SER A 313 13.78 -29.67 -31.82
CA SER A 313 15.02 -29.51 -31.00
C SER A 313 15.64 -28.11 -31.07
N GLY A 314 15.19 -27.26 -32.03
CA GLY A 314 15.67 -25.88 -32.20
C GLY A 314 15.01 -24.84 -31.29
N ASN A 315 13.88 -25.18 -30.66
CA ASN A 315 13.09 -24.21 -29.86
C ASN A 315 13.43 -24.32 -28.36
N ARG A 316 14.73 -24.27 -28.06
CA ARG A 316 15.25 -24.36 -26.69
C ARG A 316 15.73 -23.00 -26.21
N PHE A 317 15.45 -22.71 -24.94
CA PHE A 317 16.00 -21.55 -24.29
C PHE A 317 17.49 -21.73 -24.05
N ASN A 318 18.26 -20.68 -24.28
CA ASN A 318 19.71 -20.68 -24.05
C ASN A 318 20.05 -19.58 -23.03
N GLY A 319 20.13 -19.97 -21.76
CA GLY A 319 20.36 -19.03 -20.67
C GLY A 319 19.79 -19.51 -19.35
N ASP A 320 19.38 -18.56 -18.51
CA ASP A 320 18.82 -18.82 -17.19
C ASP A 320 17.36 -18.39 -17.14
N ILE A 321 16.55 -19.17 -16.43
CA ILE A 321 15.16 -18.87 -16.14
C ILE A 321 14.95 -18.99 -14.63
N ASP A 322 14.12 -18.10 -14.09
CA ASP A 322 13.80 -18.00 -12.68
C ASP A 322 12.35 -17.56 -12.47
N GLU A 323 11.74 -17.89 -11.35
CA GLU A 323 10.42 -17.46 -10.92
C GLU A 323 9.32 -17.60 -11.99
N VAL A 324 9.17 -18.80 -12.54
CA VAL A 324 8.12 -19.06 -13.53
C VAL A 324 6.77 -19.19 -12.87
N ARG A 325 5.80 -18.42 -13.36
CA ARG A 325 4.42 -18.42 -12.87
C ARG A 325 3.41 -18.57 -13.97
N SER A 326 2.35 -19.25 -13.63
CA SER A 326 1.19 -19.50 -14.48
C SER A 326 -0.09 -19.31 -13.66
N SER A 327 -1.08 -18.60 -14.22
CA SER A 327 -2.36 -18.36 -13.58
C SER A 327 -3.52 -18.60 -14.54
N ASN A 328 -4.64 -19.11 -14.03
CA ASN A 328 -5.92 -19.23 -14.71
C ASN A 328 -6.72 -17.93 -14.74
N SER A 329 -6.09 -16.80 -14.41
CA SER A 329 -6.68 -15.45 -14.44
C SER A 329 -5.91 -14.54 -15.39
N THR A 330 -6.58 -13.50 -15.89
CA THR A 330 -5.93 -12.39 -16.58
C THR A 330 -5.41 -11.42 -15.52
N LEU A 331 -4.12 -11.45 -15.21
CA LEU A 331 -3.51 -10.48 -14.31
C LEU A 331 -3.56 -9.08 -14.91
N SER A 332 -3.77 -8.06 -14.07
CA SER A 332 -3.83 -6.66 -14.52
C SER A 332 -2.43 -6.10 -14.80
N SER A 333 -2.38 -5.00 -15.56
CA SER A 333 -1.13 -4.25 -15.75
C SER A 333 -0.52 -3.79 -14.43
N ASP A 334 -1.37 -3.34 -13.51
CA ASP A 334 -0.94 -2.85 -12.20
C ASP A 334 -0.34 -3.98 -11.36
N TRP A 335 -0.93 -5.17 -11.43
CA TRP A 335 -0.39 -6.37 -10.78
C TRP A 335 1.02 -6.71 -11.30
N LEU A 336 1.16 -6.80 -12.63
CA LEU A 336 2.44 -7.18 -13.24
C LEU A 336 3.53 -6.10 -13.06
N ALA A 337 3.14 -4.83 -13.07
CA ALA A 337 4.06 -3.73 -12.75
C ALA A 337 4.52 -3.78 -11.29
N THR A 338 3.59 -4.02 -10.34
CA THR A 338 3.92 -4.17 -8.93
C THR A 338 4.78 -5.42 -8.68
N GLU A 339 4.48 -6.54 -9.38
CA GLU A 339 5.28 -7.77 -9.33
C GLU A 339 6.71 -7.50 -9.77
N TYR A 340 6.90 -6.79 -10.88
CA TYR A 340 8.21 -6.36 -11.35
C TYR A 340 8.92 -5.45 -10.34
N ASN A 341 8.26 -4.39 -9.83
CA ASN A 341 8.85 -3.47 -8.87
C ASN A 341 9.37 -4.20 -7.63
N ASN A 342 8.54 -5.07 -7.05
CA ASN A 342 8.89 -5.83 -5.86
C ASN A 342 10.07 -6.78 -6.11
N GLN A 343 10.07 -7.49 -7.23
CA GLN A 343 11.07 -8.50 -7.54
C GLN A 343 12.39 -7.89 -8.04
N SER A 344 12.33 -6.80 -8.84
CA SER A 344 13.52 -6.16 -9.41
C SER A 344 14.37 -5.42 -8.37
N ASN A 345 13.73 -4.86 -7.36
CA ASN A 345 14.42 -4.16 -6.27
C ASN A 345 13.68 -4.32 -4.93
N PRO A 346 13.79 -5.48 -4.28
CA PRO A 346 13.12 -5.72 -2.99
C PRO A 346 13.48 -4.69 -1.91
N SER A 347 14.68 -4.13 -1.96
CA SER A 347 15.16 -3.16 -0.95
C SER A 347 14.58 -1.76 -1.10
N SER A 348 14.06 -1.37 -2.28
CA SER A 348 13.27 -0.13 -2.42
C SER A 348 11.80 -0.38 -2.15
N PHE A 349 11.32 -1.59 -2.45
CA PHE A 349 9.92 -1.97 -2.28
C PHE A 349 9.52 -2.12 -0.82
N ILE A 350 10.43 -2.65 0.02
CA ILE A 350 10.21 -2.83 1.46
C ILE A 350 11.29 -2.16 2.29
N SER A 351 10.92 -1.72 3.48
CA SER A 351 11.84 -1.40 4.58
C SER A 351 11.61 -2.37 5.74
N VAL A 352 12.68 -2.70 6.47
CA VAL A 352 12.65 -3.59 7.62
C VAL A 352 13.22 -2.85 8.82
N SER A 353 12.52 -2.84 9.93
CA SER A 353 12.95 -2.17 11.17
C SER A 353 14.14 -2.86 11.82
N ALA A 354 14.75 -2.19 12.80
CA ALA A 354 15.57 -2.87 13.79
C ALA A 354 14.76 -3.98 14.50
N GLU A 355 15.47 -4.92 15.13
CA GLU A 355 14.85 -5.97 15.93
C GLU A 355 14.21 -5.39 17.21
N TYR A 356 13.05 -5.89 17.55
CA TYR A 356 12.36 -5.66 18.83
C TYR A 356 12.16 -6.98 19.56
N SER A 357 11.97 -6.94 20.89
CA SER A 357 11.33 -8.07 21.56
C SER A 357 9.92 -8.26 20.97
N ALA A 358 9.50 -9.49 20.79
CA ALA A 358 8.18 -9.76 20.18
C ALA A 358 7.03 -9.04 20.93
N SER A 359 7.13 -8.95 22.28
CA SER A 359 6.19 -8.17 23.10
C SER A 359 6.29 -6.66 22.85
N GLY A 360 7.45 -6.17 22.42
CA GLY A 360 7.67 -4.75 22.10
C GLY A 360 6.99 -4.31 20.81
N LEU A 361 6.91 -5.18 19.80
CA LEU A 361 6.26 -4.88 18.52
C LEU A 361 4.79 -4.52 18.69
N CYS A 362 4.05 -5.31 19.46
CA CYS A 362 2.63 -5.10 19.69
C CYS A 362 2.32 -3.89 20.57
N ASN A 363 3.32 -3.40 21.29
CA ASN A 363 3.22 -2.20 22.15
C ASN A 363 3.75 -0.93 21.46
N ALA A 364 4.41 -1.05 20.32
CA ALA A 364 5.21 0.03 19.71
C ALA A 364 4.46 0.83 18.63
N LEU A 365 3.23 0.49 18.30
CA LEU A 365 2.50 1.19 17.25
C LEU A 365 1.54 2.23 17.81
N PRO A 366 1.90 3.52 17.72
CA PRO A 366 0.90 4.58 17.79
C PRO A 366 -0.04 4.48 16.58
N ILE A 367 -1.30 4.87 16.79
CA ILE A 367 -2.22 5.10 15.67
C ILE A 367 -1.56 6.05 14.69
N LYS A 368 -1.52 5.65 13.41
CA LYS A 368 -1.09 6.60 12.36
C LYS A 368 -2.29 7.50 12.04
N LEU A 369 -2.30 8.65 12.69
CA LEU A 369 -3.26 9.72 12.39
C LEU A 369 -2.88 10.36 11.05
N LEU A 370 -3.79 10.32 10.08
CA LEU A 370 -3.58 10.96 8.78
C LEU A 370 -3.83 12.46 8.86
N ASN A 371 -4.86 12.86 9.60
CA ASN A 371 -5.28 14.26 9.71
C ASN A 371 -5.99 14.51 11.04
N PHE A 372 -5.83 15.73 11.58
CA PHE A 372 -6.64 16.27 12.68
C PHE A 372 -6.90 17.75 12.41
N THR A 373 -8.16 18.16 12.35
CA THR A 373 -8.58 19.54 12.13
C THR A 373 -9.58 20.00 13.19
N ALA A 374 -9.57 21.29 13.49
CA ALA A 374 -10.57 21.96 14.29
C ALA A 374 -10.86 23.31 13.62
N GLU A 375 -12.07 23.51 13.11
CA GLU A 375 -12.44 24.65 12.29
C GLU A 375 -13.79 25.24 12.70
N VAL A 376 -13.91 26.57 12.70
CA VAL A 376 -15.18 27.25 13.03
C VAL A 376 -16.15 27.10 11.86
N ASN A 377 -17.33 26.58 12.13
CA ASN A 377 -18.40 26.46 11.13
C ASN A 377 -19.30 27.72 11.09
N SER A 378 -20.25 27.73 10.14
CA SER A 378 -21.19 28.85 9.93
C SER A 378 -22.14 29.12 11.12
N PHE A 379 -22.24 28.21 12.07
CA PHE A 379 -23.05 28.34 13.28
C PHE A 379 -22.24 28.81 14.50
N ASN A 380 -21.00 29.25 14.28
CA ASN A 380 -20.06 29.65 15.32
C ASN A 380 -19.76 28.53 16.32
N GLN A 381 -19.78 27.28 15.83
CA GLN A 381 -19.39 26.05 16.52
C GLN A 381 -18.06 25.56 15.95
N VAL A 382 -17.40 24.60 16.59
CA VAL A 382 -16.15 24.04 16.07
C VAL A 382 -16.37 22.62 15.56
N ASP A 383 -16.17 22.43 14.28
CA ASP A 383 -16.13 21.12 13.63
C ASP A 383 -14.75 20.51 13.83
N ILE A 384 -14.70 19.36 14.48
CA ILE A 384 -13.48 18.63 14.80
C ILE A 384 -13.50 17.33 14.03
N ASN A 385 -12.52 17.18 13.12
CA ASN A 385 -12.42 16.00 12.26
C ASN A 385 -11.05 15.37 12.40
N TRP A 386 -11.01 14.04 12.39
CA TRP A 386 -9.76 13.30 12.27
C TRP A 386 -9.95 12.02 11.47
N THR A 387 -8.84 11.55 10.90
CA THR A 387 -8.81 10.33 10.10
C THR A 387 -7.62 9.51 10.57
N THR A 388 -7.85 8.23 10.83
CA THR A 388 -6.82 7.23 11.12
C THR A 388 -6.58 6.36 9.89
N VAL A 389 -5.34 6.00 9.62
CA VAL A 389 -4.97 5.02 8.58
C VAL A 389 -5.07 3.61 9.12
N SER A 390 -4.70 3.48 10.39
CA SER A 390 -4.80 2.23 11.15
C SER A 390 -5.04 2.56 12.62
N GLU A 391 -5.69 1.67 13.32
CA GLU A 391 -5.84 1.73 14.77
C GLU A 391 -5.39 0.40 15.36
N VAL A 392 -4.60 0.46 16.42
CA VAL A 392 -4.15 -0.72 17.16
C VAL A 392 -4.37 -0.46 18.63
N ASN A 393 -5.02 -1.39 19.29
CA ASN A 393 -5.34 -1.31 20.72
C ASN A 393 -6.13 -0.06 21.15
N ASN A 394 -6.72 0.69 20.21
CA ASN A 394 -7.37 1.96 20.49
C ASN A 394 -8.71 1.77 21.16
N ASN A 395 -8.80 2.16 22.44
CA ASN A 395 -10.06 2.09 23.19
C ASN A 395 -10.97 3.27 22.84
N TYR A 396 -10.45 4.50 22.95
CA TYR A 396 -11.23 5.70 22.66
C TYR A 396 -10.34 6.91 22.38
N PHE A 397 -10.94 7.90 21.71
CA PHE A 397 -10.40 9.24 21.54
C PHE A 397 -11.09 10.19 22.52
N THR A 398 -10.33 11.04 23.21
CA THR A 398 -10.84 12.17 23.98
C THR A 398 -10.51 13.45 23.23
N ILE A 399 -11.51 14.24 22.89
CA ILE A 399 -11.34 15.58 22.37
C ILE A 399 -11.20 16.52 23.55
N GLU A 400 -10.07 17.21 23.65
CA GLU A 400 -9.77 18.14 24.72
C GLU A 400 -9.64 19.56 24.20
N ARG A 401 -10.14 20.54 24.99
CA ARG A 401 -10.10 21.97 24.72
C ARG A 401 -9.43 22.71 25.88
N SER A 402 -8.70 23.80 25.58
CA SER A 402 -8.04 24.65 26.55
C SER A 402 -8.02 26.11 26.12
N VAL A 403 -7.94 27.05 27.06
CA VAL A 403 -7.70 28.48 26.81
C VAL A 403 -6.24 28.90 26.98
N ASN A 404 -5.43 28.07 27.64
CA ASN A 404 -4.06 28.41 28.04
C ASN A 404 -3.04 27.32 27.73
N GLN A 405 -3.43 26.22 27.07
CA GLN A 405 -2.63 25.03 26.72
C GLN A 405 -2.12 24.22 27.95
N SER A 406 -2.53 24.57 29.16
CA SER A 406 -2.17 23.87 30.40
C SER A 406 -3.37 23.18 31.04
N ASP A 407 -4.50 23.87 31.11
CA ASP A 407 -5.73 23.36 31.71
C ASP A 407 -6.66 22.86 30.60
N TRP A 408 -6.87 21.55 30.54
CA TRP A 408 -7.63 20.89 29.47
C TRP A 408 -8.97 20.37 30.01
N GLU A 409 -10.04 20.67 29.31
CA GLU A 409 -11.36 20.11 29.55
C GLU A 409 -11.79 19.17 28.42
N THR A 410 -12.53 18.12 28.78
CA THR A 410 -13.05 17.16 27.82
C THR A 410 -14.28 17.71 27.11
N VAL A 411 -14.23 17.80 25.79
CA VAL A 411 -15.34 18.16 24.91
C VAL A 411 -16.19 16.93 24.59
N ALA A 412 -15.56 15.82 24.22
CA ALA A 412 -16.22 14.57 23.88
C ALA A 412 -15.29 13.36 24.02
N ILE A 413 -15.88 12.18 24.14
CA ILE A 413 -15.20 10.90 24.09
C ILE A 413 -15.86 10.06 22.99
N ILE A 414 -15.06 9.55 22.06
CA ILE A 414 -15.50 8.74 20.91
C ILE A 414 -14.79 7.40 20.97
N ALA A 415 -15.55 6.32 20.88
CA ALA A 415 -14.97 4.97 20.87
C ALA A 415 -14.02 4.80 19.67
N GLY A 416 -12.87 4.23 19.92
CA GLY A 416 -11.95 3.77 18.89
C GLY A 416 -12.44 2.49 18.22
N ALA A 417 -11.79 2.10 17.13
CA ALA A 417 -12.10 0.87 16.42
C ALA A 417 -11.42 -0.38 17.03
N GLY A 418 -10.69 -0.21 18.13
CA GLY A 418 -9.85 -1.26 18.71
C GLY A 418 -8.66 -1.55 17.79
N ASN A 419 -8.82 -2.50 16.87
CA ASN A 419 -7.86 -2.84 15.82
C ASN A 419 -8.52 -2.63 14.45
N SER A 420 -7.91 -1.81 13.61
CA SER A 420 -8.36 -1.55 12.25
C SER A 420 -7.17 -1.23 11.36
N SER A 421 -7.06 -1.90 10.24
CA SER A 421 -6.14 -1.57 9.14
C SER A 421 -6.83 -0.76 8.03
N GLU A 422 -8.09 -0.36 8.24
CA GLU A 422 -8.85 0.45 7.30
C GLU A 422 -8.81 1.93 7.70
N ILE A 423 -8.83 2.80 6.69
CA ILE A 423 -8.98 4.25 6.91
C ILE A 423 -10.33 4.51 7.57
N ARG A 424 -10.32 5.16 8.73
CA ARG A 424 -11.52 5.55 9.47
C ARG A 424 -11.55 7.05 9.68
N SER A 425 -12.71 7.64 9.41
CA SER A 425 -12.95 9.06 9.62
C SER A 425 -13.95 9.28 10.76
N TYR A 426 -13.64 10.24 11.61
CA TYR A 426 -14.41 10.61 12.77
C TYR A 426 -14.74 12.09 12.75
N ASN A 427 -15.88 12.45 13.29
CA ASN A 427 -16.35 13.84 13.40
C ASN A 427 -17.00 14.09 14.75
N VAL A 428 -16.72 15.26 15.31
CA VAL A 428 -17.37 15.80 16.52
C VAL A 428 -17.59 17.28 16.34
N ILE A 429 -18.71 17.81 16.83
CA ILE A 429 -19.00 19.24 16.86
C ILE A 429 -18.99 19.73 18.31
N ASP A 430 -18.08 20.65 18.63
CA ASP A 430 -18.18 21.43 19.87
C ASP A 430 -19.26 22.51 19.67
N LYS A 431 -20.42 22.28 20.27
CA LYS A 431 -21.59 23.15 20.14
C LYS A 431 -21.53 24.40 21.04
N ASN A 432 -20.64 24.37 22.03
CA ASN A 432 -20.49 25.44 23.01
C ASN A 432 -18.99 25.82 23.12
N PRO A 433 -18.36 26.27 22.03
CA PRO A 433 -16.94 26.63 22.08
C PRO A 433 -16.72 27.85 22.98
N ILE A 434 -15.50 28.02 23.47
CA ILE A 434 -15.11 29.16 24.29
C ILE A 434 -14.92 30.39 23.39
N GLU A 435 -15.47 31.53 23.80
CA GLU A 435 -15.23 32.80 23.11
C GLU A 435 -13.75 33.21 23.17
N GLY A 436 -13.24 33.76 22.05
CA GLY A 436 -11.83 34.11 21.89
C GLY A 436 -10.99 32.92 21.44
N TRP A 437 -9.70 32.99 21.77
CA TRP A 437 -8.74 31.95 21.40
C TRP A 437 -8.91 30.71 22.28
N SER A 438 -9.00 29.55 21.63
CA SER A 438 -8.98 28.25 22.28
C SER A 438 -8.11 27.27 21.49
N TYR A 439 -7.69 26.23 22.16
CA TYR A 439 -6.78 25.21 21.68
C TYR A 439 -7.47 23.87 21.77
N TYR A 440 -7.36 23.06 20.72
CA TYR A 440 -7.93 21.73 20.66
C TYR A 440 -6.83 20.71 20.42
N ARG A 441 -6.93 19.56 21.08
CA ARG A 441 -6.10 18.39 20.82
C ARG A 441 -6.94 17.12 20.93
N LEU A 442 -6.49 16.07 20.28
CA LEU A 442 -7.00 14.74 20.42
C LEU A 442 -6.08 13.96 21.35
N LYS A 443 -6.65 13.29 22.33
CA LYS A 443 -5.97 12.31 23.17
C LYS A 443 -6.51 10.95 22.78
N GLN A 444 -5.66 10.10 22.21
CA GLN A 444 -5.95 8.70 22.02
C GLN A 444 -5.62 7.94 23.27
N THR A 445 -6.46 6.98 23.66
CA THR A 445 -6.22 6.13 24.82
C THR A 445 -6.43 4.68 24.44
N ASP A 446 -5.44 3.85 24.70
CA ASP A 446 -5.44 2.42 24.43
C ASP A 446 -6.16 1.63 25.53
N PHE A 447 -6.51 0.36 25.26
CA PHE A 447 -7.15 -0.52 26.26
C PHE A 447 -6.28 -0.77 27.50
N ASP A 448 -4.94 -0.62 27.39
CA ASP A 448 -4.01 -0.73 28.51
C ASP A 448 -3.85 0.60 29.30
N GLY A 449 -4.56 1.66 28.89
CA GLY A 449 -4.55 2.97 29.53
C GLY A 449 -3.40 3.90 29.09
N LYS A 450 -2.50 3.45 28.23
CA LYS A 450 -1.50 4.34 27.62
C LYS A 450 -2.21 5.32 26.67
N TYR A 451 -1.59 6.47 26.48
CA TYR A 451 -2.18 7.50 25.62
C TYR A 451 -1.15 8.33 24.89
N GLU A 452 -1.57 8.89 23.75
CA GLU A 452 -0.83 9.88 22.96
C GLU A 452 -1.68 11.10 22.64
N TYR A 453 -1.00 12.23 22.38
CA TYR A 453 -1.64 13.48 21.98
C TYR A 453 -1.28 13.86 20.55
N THR A 454 -2.25 14.45 19.84
CA THR A 454 -1.98 15.12 18.56
C THR A 454 -1.33 16.47 18.75
N PRO A 455 -0.71 17.05 17.69
CA PRO A 455 -0.41 18.46 17.64
C PRO A 455 -1.65 19.32 17.89
N ILE A 456 -1.45 20.43 18.63
CA ILE A 456 -2.53 21.36 19.01
C ILE A 456 -3.03 22.11 17.78
N LYS A 457 -4.36 22.27 17.66
CA LYS A 457 -5.03 23.16 16.70
C LYS A 457 -5.57 24.37 17.43
N THR A 458 -5.41 25.53 16.83
CA THR A 458 -5.84 26.82 17.39
C THR A 458 -7.11 27.27 16.69
N VAL A 459 -8.11 27.67 17.46
CA VAL A 459 -9.39 28.17 16.98
C VAL A 459 -9.67 29.54 17.64
N ASN A 460 -10.32 30.44 16.92
CA ASN A 460 -10.77 31.70 17.47
C ASN A 460 -12.28 31.87 17.22
N ILE A 461 -13.06 31.90 18.31
CA ILE A 461 -14.49 32.13 18.28
C ILE A 461 -14.74 33.59 18.58
N TYR A 462 -15.28 34.28 17.62
CA TYR A 462 -15.66 35.67 17.80
C TYR A 462 -16.98 35.76 18.55
N SER A 463 -17.01 36.54 19.63
CA SER A 463 -18.23 36.77 20.41
C SER A 463 -19.31 37.45 19.54
N THR A 464 -20.47 36.80 19.43
CA THR A 464 -21.64 37.40 18.81
C THR A 464 -22.36 38.38 19.75
N ASN A 465 -21.92 38.49 21.02
CA ASN A 465 -22.48 39.35 22.04
C ASN A 465 -21.72 40.67 22.20
N ALA A 466 -20.56 40.83 21.54
CA ALA A 466 -19.82 42.07 21.60
C ALA A 466 -20.54 43.16 20.79
N THR A 467 -20.74 44.33 21.38
CA THR A 467 -20.89 45.60 20.64
C THR A 467 -19.72 45.69 19.64
N PRO A 468 -19.85 46.44 18.51
CA PRO A 468 -18.80 46.50 17.49
C PRO A 468 -17.46 46.81 18.16
N SER A 469 -16.65 45.78 18.36
CA SER A 469 -15.48 45.86 19.24
C SER A 469 -14.16 45.82 18.50
N SER A 470 -14.17 45.52 17.20
CA SER A 470 -12.92 45.51 16.43
C SER A 470 -13.11 45.85 14.97
N VAL A 471 -12.17 46.66 14.48
CA VAL A 471 -12.05 47.07 13.09
C VAL A 471 -10.62 46.73 12.64
N PHE A 472 -10.47 45.92 11.61
CA PHE A 472 -9.17 45.47 11.12
C PHE A 472 -9.17 45.18 9.61
N PRO A 473 -8.00 45.21 8.94
CA PRO A 473 -6.71 45.63 9.47
C PRO A 473 -6.69 47.16 9.73
N ASN A 474 -5.91 47.57 10.73
CA ASN A 474 -5.65 48.96 11.01
C ASN A 474 -4.19 49.09 11.50
N PRO A 475 -3.29 49.70 10.70
CA PRO A 475 -3.50 50.38 9.43
C PRO A 475 -3.97 49.49 8.27
N THR A 476 -4.54 50.15 7.23
CA THR A 476 -5.04 49.48 6.03
C THR A 476 -4.62 50.20 4.75
N TYR A 477 -4.54 49.45 3.64
CA TYR A 477 -4.33 50.03 2.29
C TYR A 477 -5.65 50.30 1.56
N ASN A 478 -6.61 49.39 1.58
CA ASN A 478 -7.81 49.51 0.74
C ASN A 478 -9.12 49.29 1.47
N ALA A 479 -9.20 48.35 2.42
CA ALA A 479 -10.46 48.00 3.04
C ALA A 479 -10.26 47.56 4.50
N ILE A 480 -11.31 47.67 5.29
CA ILE A 480 -11.39 47.22 6.68
C ILE A 480 -12.60 46.35 6.88
N THR A 481 -12.50 45.42 7.80
CA THR A 481 -13.60 44.60 8.28
C THR A 481 -14.00 45.06 9.67
N MET A 482 -15.29 45.33 9.86
CA MET A 482 -15.89 45.56 11.17
C MET A 482 -16.63 44.31 11.61
N ILE A 483 -16.37 43.85 12.83
CA ILE A 483 -17.06 42.72 13.45
C ILE A 483 -17.83 43.22 14.67
N GLY A 484 -19.06 42.72 14.82
CA GLY A 484 -19.91 43.08 15.94
C GLY A 484 -21.29 42.40 15.86
N LYS A 485 -22.13 42.59 16.87
CA LYS A 485 -23.48 42.05 16.90
C LYS A 485 -24.47 43.00 16.24
N ASN A 486 -25.42 42.46 15.45
CA ASN A 486 -26.51 43.24 14.82
C ASN A 486 -26.04 44.44 14.01
N LEU A 487 -24.91 44.28 13.31
CA LEU A 487 -24.36 45.33 12.47
C LEU A 487 -25.34 45.70 11.35
N ASN A 488 -25.64 47.00 11.22
CA ASN A 488 -26.44 47.49 10.13
C ASN A 488 -25.63 48.55 9.35
N VAL A 489 -25.63 48.44 8.04
CA VAL A 489 -24.94 49.38 7.14
C VAL A 489 -25.39 50.82 7.37
N LYS A 490 -26.65 51.04 7.73
CA LYS A 490 -27.22 52.35 7.98
C LYS A 490 -26.66 53.05 9.23
N ASP A 491 -26.10 52.29 10.15
CA ASP A 491 -25.55 52.80 11.41
C ASP A 491 -24.04 53.09 11.30
N ILE A 492 -23.43 52.88 10.11
CA ILE A 492 -22.03 53.12 9.87
C ILE A 492 -21.86 54.49 9.23
N GLU A 493 -21.11 55.36 9.90
CA GLU A 493 -20.72 56.66 9.39
C GLU A 493 -19.21 56.84 9.41
N LEU A 494 -18.68 57.41 8.33
CA LEU A 494 -17.24 57.66 8.20
C LEU A 494 -16.97 59.17 8.18
N TYR A 495 -16.00 59.60 8.98
CA TYR A 495 -15.62 60.99 9.14
C TYR A 495 -14.13 61.20 8.86
N THR A 496 -13.78 62.37 8.33
CA THR A 496 -12.40 62.87 8.36
C THR A 496 -12.01 63.25 9.80
N ILE A 497 -10.71 63.39 10.08
CA ILE A 497 -10.21 63.85 11.38
C ILE A 497 -10.74 65.24 11.75
N LEU A 498 -11.17 66.03 10.76
CA LEU A 498 -11.77 67.36 10.95
C LEU A 498 -13.29 67.31 11.19
N GLY A 499 -13.89 66.13 11.28
CA GLY A 499 -15.32 65.88 11.57
C GLY A 499 -16.23 66.00 10.33
N HIS A 500 -15.72 66.05 9.13
CA HIS A 500 -16.55 66.04 7.92
C HIS A 500 -17.05 64.62 7.65
N ASN A 501 -18.35 64.44 7.51
CA ASN A 501 -18.94 63.16 7.11
C ASN A 501 -18.64 62.87 5.63
N ILE A 502 -18.02 61.72 5.39
CA ILE A 502 -17.62 61.23 4.07
C ILE A 502 -18.16 59.84 3.77
N THR A 503 -19.17 59.38 4.48
CA THR A 503 -19.77 58.04 4.35
C THR A 503 -20.18 57.75 2.91
N ALA A 504 -20.70 58.73 2.18
CA ALA A 504 -21.08 58.57 0.77
C ALA A 504 -19.91 58.35 -0.21
N LYS A 505 -18.65 58.45 0.26
CA LYS A 505 -17.44 58.21 -0.56
C LYS A 505 -16.85 56.83 -0.41
N VAL A 506 -17.51 55.96 0.35
CA VAL A 506 -17.05 54.60 0.63
C VAL A 506 -18.16 53.60 0.40
N ASP A 507 -17.81 52.42 -0.05
CA ASP A 507 -18.74 51.30 -0.16
C ASP A 507 -18.75 50.50 1.14
N VAL A 508 -19.96 50.36 1.73
CA VAL A 508 -20.18 49.61 2.95
C VAL A 508 -20.98 48.37 2.60
N ILE A 509 -20.31 47.18 2.65
CA ILE A 509 -20.87 45.90 2.21
C ILE A 509 -21.15 45.02 3.41
N LYS A 510 -22.41 44.63 3.60
CA LYS A 510 -22.81 43.70 4.66
C LYS A 510 -22.57 42.27 4.21
N HIS A 511 -21.70 41.54 4.90
CA HIS A 511 -21.47 40.10 4.69
C HIS A 511 -22.37 39.25 5.57
N SER A 512 -22.68 39.69 6.80
CA SER A 512 -23.59 39.03 7.74
C SER A 512 -24.05 40.02 8.81
N ASP A 513 -24.94 39.61 9.73
CA ASP A 513 -25.35 40.42 10.88
C ASP A 513 -24.22 40.71 11.87
N SER A 514 -23.09 40.04 11.72
CA SER A 514 -21.89 40.17 12.56
C SER A 514 -20.67 40.70 11.83
N LYS A 515 -20.75 40.93 10.48
CA LYS A 515 -19.58 41.33 9.68
C LYS A 515 -19.94 42.30 8.57
N ILE A 516 -19.27 43.45 8.57
CA ILE A 516 -19.35 44.49 7.52
C ILE A 516 -17.93 44.72 6.95
N LEU A 517 -17.82 44.80 5.63
CA LEU A 517 -16.64 45.28 4.93
C LEU A 517 -16.85 46.74 4.52
N ILE A 518 -15.86 47.59 4.74
CA ILE A 518 -15.84 48.98 4.32
C ILE A 518 -14.66 49.19 3.37
N ASP A 519 -14.97 49.52 2.12
CA ASP A 519 -13.97 49.79 1.10
C ASP A 519 -13.53 51.25 1.17
N LEU A 520 -12.26 51.45 1.46
CA LEU A 520 -11.62 52.75 1.58
C LEU A 520 -10.74 53.08 0.37
N SER A 521 -10.76 52.30 -0.70
CA SER A 521 -9.85 52.40 -1.84
C SER A 521 -9.88 53.77 -2.52
N GLN A 522 -11.05 54.46 -2.48
CA GLN A 522 -11.27 55.77 -3.07
C GLN A 522 -10.83 56.95 -2.17
N LEU A 523 -10.40 56.68 -0.96
CA LEU A 523 -9.93 57.70 -0.04
C LEU A 523 -8.41 57.92 -0.17
N HIS A 524 -7.93 59.11 0.11
CA HIS A 524 -6.50 59.39 0.22
C HIS A 524 -5.91 58.79 1.50
N GLU A 525 -4.59 58.68 1.53
CA GLU A 525 -3.86 58.32 2.74
C GLU A 525 -4.20 59.29 3.87
N GLY A 526 -4.39 58.75 5.08
CA GLY A 526 -4.76 59.64 6.20
C GLY A 526 -5.45 58.90 7.34
N VAL A 527 -5.91 59.69 8.32
CA VAL A 527 -6.62 59.18 9.50
C VAL A 527 -8.10 59.50 9.36
N TYR A 528 -8.93 58.48 9.59
CA TYR A 528 -10.38 58.55 9.53
C TYR A 528 -11.01 58.02 10.81
N ILE A 529 -12.24 58.42 11.07
CA ILE A 529 -13.03 57.97 12.22
C ILE A 529 -14.28 57.30 11.69
N ILE A 530 -14.46 56.02 12.07
CA ILE A 530 -15.70 55.28 11.83
C ILE A 530 -16.54 55.35 13.08
N LYS A 531 -17.79 55.76 12.94
CA LYS A 531 -18.80 55.61 13.97
C LYS A 531 -19.74 54.46 13.65
N SER A 532 -20.10 53.69 14.67
CA SER A 532 -21.12 52.67 14.60
C SER A 532 -21.89 52.67 15.92
N MET A 533 -23.13 53.13 15.91
CA MET A 533 -23.92 53.39 17.12
C MET A 533 -23.18 54.32 18.10
N GLU A 534 -22.89 53.83 19.33
CA GLU A 534 -22.20 54.61 20.35
C GLU A 534 -20.67 54.53 20.30
N ASN A 535 -20.12 53.71 19.40
CA ASN A 535 -18.69 53.47 19.32
C ASN A 535 -18.03 54.26 18.17
N SER A 536 -16.79 54.67 18.41
CA SER A 536 -15.96 55.33 17.41
C SER A 536 -14.59 54.64 17.29
N TYR A 537 -14.16 54.42 16.05
CA TYR A 537 -12.90 53.76 15.74
C TYR A 537 -12.01 54.65 14.88
N ARG A 538 -10.79 54.84 15.32
CA ARG A 538 -9.77 55.56 14.54
C ARG A 538 -9.10 54.57 13.57
N ILE A 539 -9.10 54.90 12.28
CA ILE A 539 -8.52 54.11 11.21
C ILE A 539 -7.40 54.89 10.55
N MET A 540 -6.28 54.21 10.29
CA MET A 540 -5.17 54.74 9.50
C MET A 540 -5.17 54.09 8.13
N LYS A 541 -5.36 54.85 7.07
CA LYS A 541 -5.18 54.41 5.68
C LYS A 541 -3.79 54.82 5.22
N LEU A 542 -3.06 53.80 4.71
CA LEU A 542 -1.72 53.91 4.13
C LEU A 542 -1.82 54.11 2.62
#